data_ddb87919b2d03aa7dc1c49021ff07fb0
#
_entry.id   ddb87919b2d03aa7dc1c49021ff07fb0
#
_cell.length_a   1.000
_cell.length_b   1.000
_cell.length_c   1.000
_cell.angle_alpha   90.00
_cell.angle_beta   90.00
_cell.angle_gamma   90.00
#
_symmetry.space_group_name_H-M   'P 1'
#
loop_
_entity.id
_entity.type
_entity.pdbx_description
1 polymer ?
#
loop_
_entity_poly.entity_id
_entity_poly.type
_entity_poly.pdbx_seq_one_letter_code
_entity_poly.pdbx_strand_id
1 'polypeptide(L)'
;MKLIRPVAMVLLMLLFMNISTAQRFKAAVFQTVDSINAIAYGSAMNIKGSAETLLMDLIFPQGDTMKKRPLVIFIHGGGFQNNSRKGSYSAMVCQGFAKRGFVTATIDYRLGIENQKSEADYANALYRAQQDGRAAIRYLKKHAAQYGIDTNKVFLTGSSAGSKTAMAIAYMDEFELPAGIDIQQWGPLEGTGGSEGFSSKVHGVMNAWGAMIDFNWIKKGDAPLFNTSGTMDKTVAFDSSFGYHGFKYGGYILYQHCLSLGIPTAWRPFYGAGHTLDNNKSKQDSCFQAMVEWLYPLLAINQPKMTKLAIANNIQFHRNENLWRSRSVSLLHRRSTHR
;
A
#
# COMPACT_ATOMS: atom_id res chain seq x y z
N MET A 1 -39.86 40.81 5.47
CA MET A 1 -39.77 39.33 5.57
C MET A 1 -39.23 38.59 4.34
N LYS A 2 -38.81 39.24 3.24
CA LYS A 2 -38.41 38.55 1.99
C LYS A 2 -36.91 38.35 1.76
N LEU A 3 -36.01 38.94 2.60
CA LEU A 3 -34.55 38.81 2.44
C LEU A 3 -33.90 37.68 3.27
N ILE A 4 -34.58 37.10 4.25
CA ILE A 4 -34.04 36.09 5.15
C ILE A 4 -33.87 34.71 4.47
N ARG A 5 -34.73 34.37 3.51
CA ARG A 5 -34.71 33.09 2.81
C ARG A 5 -33.44 32.85 1.95
N PRO A 6 -32.96 33.79 1.11
CA PRO A 6 -31.77 33.57 0.32
C PRO A 6 -30.48 33.52 1.19
N VAL A 7 -30.39 34.34 2.24
CA VAL A 7 -29.23 34.33 3.16
C VAL A 7 -29.16 33.04 3.94
N ALA A 8 -30.27 32.52 4.46
CA ALA A 8 -30.33 31.23 5.15
C ALA A 8 -29.93 30.06 4.21
N MET A 9 -30.34 30.10 2.95
CA MET A 9 -30.00 29.10 1.96
C MET A 9 -28.52 29.14 1.57
N VAL A 10 -27.91 30.32 1.45
CA VAL A 10 -26.47 30.48 1.22
C VAL A 10 -25.65 30.03 2.43
N LEU A 11 -26.07 30.39 3.66
CA LEU A 11 -25.43 29.90 4.89
C LEU A 11 -25.52 28.37 5.01
N LEU A 12 -26.65 27.77 4.69
CA LEU A 12 -26.84 26.33 4.71
C LEU A 12 -25.96 25.66 3.65
N MET A 13 -25.84 26.18 2.43
CA MET A 13 -24.91 25.69 1.40
C MET A 13 -23.45 25.82 1.85
N LEU A 14 -23.04 26.92 2.48
CA LEU A 14 -21.68 27.09 3.01
C LEU A 14 -21.39 26.13 4.17
N LEU A 15 -22.37 25.82 5.01
CA LEU A 15 -22.22 24.79 6.07
C LEU A 15 -22.03 23.39 5.46
N PHE A 16 -22.84 23.02 4.45
CA PHE A 16 -22.69 21.72 3.77
C PHE A 16 -21.37 21.61 3.01
N MET A 17 -20.88 22.68 2.39
CA MET A 17 -19.55 22.68 1.76
C MET A 17 -18.42 22.49 2.78
N ASN A 18 -18.49 23.10 3.96
CA ASN A 18 -17.49 22.95 5.02
C ASN A 18 -17.48 21.53 5.64
N ILE A 19 -18.64 20.90 5.82
CA ILE A 19 -18.74 19.52 6.31
C ILE A 19 -18.17 18.54 5.28
N SER A 20 -18.43 18.74 3.99
CA SER A 20 -17.88 17.90 2.92
C SER A 20 -16.35 17.95 2.83
N THR A 21 -15.76 19.15 2.97
CA THR A 21 -14.29 19.30 2.96
C THR A 21 -13.63 18.72 4.21
N ALA A 22 -14.27 18.83 5.37
CA ALA A 22 -13.76 18.25 6.63
C ALA A 22 -13.73 16.72 6.65
N GLN A 23 -14.60 16.07 5.85
CA GLN A 23 -14.66 14.60 5.75
C GLN A 23 -13.91 14.03 4.56
N ARG A 24 -13.45 14.87 3.64
CA ARG A 24 -12.67 14.43 2.48
C ARG A 24 -11.43 13.63 2.93
N PHE A 25 -11.10 12.59 2.18
CA PHE A 25 -10.03 11.60 2.43
C PHE A 25 -10.34 10.60 3.55
N LYS A 26 -11.33 10.85 4.41
CA LYS A 26 -11.77 9.93 5.45
C LYS A 26 -13.07 9.22 5.07
N ALA A 27 -14.09 9.96 4.67
CA ALA A 27 -15.38 9.42 4.23
C ALA A 27 -15.51 9.42 2.70
N ALA A 28 -16.36 8.54 2.17
CA ALA A 28 -16.72 8.53 0.75
C ALA A 28 -17.66 9.71 0.45
N VAL A 29 -17.07 10.84 0.02
CA VAL A 29 -17.80 12.08 -0.30
C VAL A 29 -18.20 12.17 -1.77
N PHE A 30 -17.64 11.31 -2.63
CA PHE A 30 -18.00 11.20 -4.04
C PHE A 30 -18.78 9.91 -4.29
N GLN A 31 -19.91 10.00 -5.00
CA GLN A 31 -20.78 8.85 -5.29
C GLN A 31 -20.22 8.02 -6.45
N THR A 32 -19.65 8.70 -7.44
CA THR A 32 -19.16 8.11 -8.69
C THR A 32 -17.68 8.42 -8.93
N VAL A 33 -17.05 7.59 -9.73
CA VAL A 33 -15.65 7.72 -10.13
C VAL A 33 -15.55 7.65 -11.65
N ASP A 34 -14.55 8.35 -12.19
CA ASP A 34 -14.12 8.23 -13.58
C ASP A 34 -12.88 7.36 -13.66
N SER A 35 -12.59 6.80 -14.84
CA SER A 35 -11.39 6.01 -15.08
C SER A 35 -10.78 6.27 -16.45
N ILE A 36 -9.46 6.17 -16.52
CA ILE A 36 -8.69 6.11 -17.77
C ILE A 36 -7.98 4.76 -17.74
N ASN A 37 -8.31 3.90 -18.70
CA ASN A 37 -7.84 2.53 -18.70
C ASN A 37 -6.70 2.33 -19.71
N ALA A 38 -5.85 1.32 -19.44
CA ALA A 38 -4.79 0.84 -20.32
C ALA A 38 -3.77 1.95 -20.71
N ILE A 39 -3.40 2.81 -19.76
CA ILE A 39 -2.33 3.78 -19.96
C ILE A 39 -1.00 3.02 -19.99
N ALA A 40 -0.25 3.11 -21.07
CA ALA A 40 1.12 2.61 -21.13
C ALA A 40 2.02 3.53 -20.32
N TYR A 41 2.55 3.05 -19.19
CA TYR A 41 3.43 3.82 -18.33
C TYR A 41 4.91 3.52 -18.56
N GLY A 42 5.22 2.47 -19.31
CA GLY A 42 6.56 2.08 -19.65
C GLY A 42 6.63 0.80 -20.46
N SER A 43 7.85 0.35 -20.71
CA SER A 43 8.13 -0.94 -21.32
C SER A 43 9.44 -1.49 -20.76
N ALA A 44 9.51 -2.79 -20.55
CA ALA A 44 10.72 -3.45 -20.06
C ALA A 44 10.82 -4.89 -20.57
N MET A 45 12.04 -5.46 -20.55
CA MET A 45 12.30 -6.83 -20.96
C MET A 45 11.71 -7.83 -19.98
N ASN A 46 10.90 -8.76 -20.44
CA ASN A 46 10.34 -9.85 -19.62
C ASN A 46 11.30 -11.06 -19.56
N ILE A 47 10.92 -12.08 -18.79
CA ILE A 47 11.74 -13.31 -18.62
C ILE A 47 11.95 -14.12 -19.91
N LYS A 48 11.16 -13.85 -20.96
CA LYS A 48 11.29 -14.51 -22.27
C LYS A 48 12.20 -13.74 -23.23
N GLY A 49 12.84 -12.65 -22.76
CA GLY A 49 13.68 -11.79 -23.59
C GLY A 49 12.91 -10.92 -24.57
N SER A 50 11.64 -10.65 -24.33
CA SER A 50 10.80 -9.82 -25.18
C SER A 50 10.39 -8.52 -24.44
N ALA A 51 10.30 -7.41 -25.17
CA ALA A 51 9.76 -6.17 -24.61
C ALA A 51 8.29 -6.33 -24.26
N GLU A 52 7.93 -5.97 -23.03
CA GLU A 52 6.56 -6.02 -22.51
C GLU A 52 6.10 -4.61 -22.19
N THR A 53 4.94 -4.21 -22.74
CA THR A 53 4.32 -2.93 -22.41
C THR A 53 3.65 -3.00 -21.06
N LEU A 54 4.00 -2.08 -20.18
CA LEU A 54 3.51 -1.99 -18.81
C LEU A 54 2.30 -1.07 -18.76
N LEU A 55 1.15 -1.58 -18.31
CA LEU A 55 -0.13 -0.89 -18.34
C LEU A 55 -0.63 -0.55 -16.94
N MET A 56 -1.31 0.60 -16.82
CA MET A 56 -2.07 0.98 -15.62
C MET A 56 -3.47 1.46 -15.96
N ASP A 57 -4.36 1.40 -14.97
CA ASP A 57 -5.65 2.07 -15.00
C ASP A 57 -5.66 3.14 -13.91
N LEU A 58 -6.11 4.36 -14.23
CA LEU A 58 -6.32 5.45 -13.29
C LEU A 58 -7.79 5.54 -12.93
N ILE A 59 -8.08 5.77 -11.65
CA ILE A 59 -9.43 5.98 -11.12
C ILE A 59 -9.40 7.24 -10.24
N PHE A 60 -10.37 8.12 -10.41
CA PHE A 60 -10.47 9.40 -9.70
C PHE A 60 -11.91 9.83 -9.48
N PRO A 61 -12.17 10.76 -8.54
CA PRO A 61 -13.53 11.23 -8.26
C PRO A 61 -14.13 11.93 -9.46
N GLN A 62 -15.36 11.56 -9.84
CA GLN A 62 -16.08 12.25 -10.90
C GLN A 62 -16.45 13.67 -10.47
N GLY A 63 -16.20 14.64 -11.37
CA GLY A 63 -16.55 16.04 -11.13
C GLY A 63 -15.69 16.78 -10.09
N ASP A 64 -14.62 16.16 -9.57
CA ASP A 64 -13.74 16.80 -8.60
C ASP A 64 -12.79 17.82 -9.25
N THR A 65 -12.79 19.03 -8.73
CA THR A 65 -12.00 20.15 -9.24
C THR A 65 -10.63 20.36 -8.54
N MET A 66 -10.33 19.57 -7.50
CA MET A 66 -9.04 19.67 -6.79
C MET A 66 -7.87 19.37 -7.73
N LYS A 67 -6.86 20.25 -7.75
CA LYS A 67 -5.70 20.15 -8.66
C LYS A 67 -4.51 19.39 -8.07
N LYS A 68 -4.50 19.13 -6.74
CA LYS A 68 -3.43 18.42 -6.04
C LYS A 68 -4.04 17.42 -5.07
N ARG A 69 -4.33 16.21 -5.58
CA ARG A 69 -4.91 15.10 -4.83
C ARG A 69 -3.82 14.11 -4.41
N PRO A 70 -3.89 13.54 -3.21
CA PRO A 70 -3.04 12.42 -2.87
C PRO A 70 -3.22 11.27 -3.85
N LEU A 71 -2.13 10.56 -4.13
CA LEU A 71 -2.08 9.39 -5.02
C LEU A 71 -1.95 8.12 -4.19
N VAL A 72 -2.76 7.10 -4.48
CA VAL A 72 -2.58 5.73 -4.00
C VAL A 72 -2.39 4.80 -5.19
N ILE A 73 -1.27 4.07 -5.23
CA ILE A 73 -1.01 3.06 -6.27
C ILE A 73 -1.21 1.68 -5.66
N PHE A 74 -2.07 0.89 -6.28
CA PHE A 74 -2.32 -0.50 -5.92
C PHE A 74 -1.53 -1.45 -6.83
N ILE A 75 -0.81 -2.39 -6.21
CA ILE A 75 -0.05 -3.45 -6.88
C ILE A 75 -0.70 -4.79 -6.58
N HIS A 76 -1.09 -5.53 -7.61
CA HIS A 76 -1.83 -6.78 -7.44
C HIS A 76 -0.95 -7.92 -6.89
N GLY A 77 -1.59 -8.88 -6.22
CA GLY A 77 -0.98 -10.15 -5.81
C GLY A 77 -0.86 -11.15 -6.96
N GLY A 78 -0.75 -12.42 -6.62
CA GLY A 78 -0.66 -13.52 -7.60
C GLY A 78 0.69 -14.22 -7.64
N GLY A 79 1.52 -14.04 -6.59
CA GLY A 79 2.79 -14.75 -6.44
C GLY A 79 3.82 -14.44 -7.51
N PHE A 80 3.74 -13.30 -8.17
CA PHE A 80 4.54 -12.89 -9.34
C PHE A 80 4.32 -13.74 -10.59
N GLN A 81 3.24 -14.52 -10.67
CA GLN A 81 3.01 -15.46 -11.77
C GLN A 81 1.70 -15.23 -12.50
N ASN A 82 0.72 -14.66 -11.84
CA ASN A 82 -0.61 -14.45 -12.39
C ASN A 82 -1.29 -13.22 -11.82
N ASN A 83 -2.54 -12.98 -12.24
CA ASN A 83 -3.35 -11.82 -11.92
C ASN A 83 -2.99 -10.60 -12.76
N SER A 84 -3.71 -9.49 -12.54
CA SER A 84 -3.52 -8.24 -13.27
C SER A 84 -4.09 -7.05 -12.50
N ARG A 85 -3.89 -5.85 -13.03
CA ARG A 85 -4.49 -4.60 -12.54
C ARG A 85 -6.02 -4.63 -12.43
N LYS A 86 -6.69 -5.57 -13.12
CA LYS A 86 -8.16 -5.69 -13.18
C LYS A 86 -8.76 -6.59 -12.09
N GLY A 87 -8.00 -6.98 -11.08
CA GLY A 87 -8.50 -7.81 -9.98
C GLY A 87 -9.63 -7.13 -9.17
N SER A 88 -10.58 -7.92 -8.66
CA SER A 88 -11.73 -7.38 -7.90
C SER A 88 -11.31 -6.64 -6.63
N TYR A 89 -10.30 -7.13 -5.91
CA TYR A 89 -9.78 -6.47 -4.72
C TYR A 89 -9.09 -5.14 -5.04
N SER A 90 -8.29 -5.07 -6.14
CA SER A 90 -7.69 -3.80 -6.59
C SER A 90 -8.76 -2.79 -6.99
N ALA A 91 -9.81 -3.23 -7.70
CA ALA A 91 -10.93 -2.37 -8.06
C ALA A 91 -11.65 -1.81 -6.82
N MET A 92 -11.92 -2.65 -5.83
CA MET A 92 -12.57 -2.25 -4.56
C MET A 92 -11.72 -1.21 -3.82
N VAL A 93 -10.43 -1.43 -3.65
CA VAL A 93 -9.51 -0.51 -2.96
C VAL A 93 -9.38 0.81 -3.72
N CYS A 94 -9.12 0.77 -5.03
CA CYS A 94 -8.93 1.97 -5.84
C CYS A 94 -10.20 2.82 -5.90
N GLN A 95 -11.38 2.23 -6.15
CA GLN A 95 -12.65 2.95 -6.11
C GLN A 95 -12.96 3.50 -4.72
N GLY A 96 -12.66 2.73 -3.67
CA GLY A 96 -12.85 3.15 -2.30
C GLY A 96 -12.07 4.41 -1.94
N PHE A 97 -10.80 4.49 -2.30
CA PHE A 97 -9.98 5.70 -2.14
C PHE A 97 -10.43 6.83 -3.08
N ALA A 98 -10.73 6.54 -4.35
CA ALA A 98 -11.21 7.55 -5.30
C ALA A 98 -12.49 8.22 -4.80
N LYS A 99 -13.48 7.46 -4.30
CA LYS A 99 -14.68 8.02 -3.67
C LYS A 99 -14.41 8.91 -2.46
N ARG A 100 -13.22 8.84 -1.89
CA ARG A 100 -12.75 9.70 -0.79
C ARG A 100 -11.96 10.92 -1.26
N GLY A 101 -11.72 11.05 -2.56
CA GLY A 101 -11.05 12.23 -3.14
C GLY A 101 -9.60 12.02 -3.53
N PHE A 102 -9.11 10.79 -3.56
CA PHE A 102 -7.77 10.45 -4.05
C PHE A 102 -7.77 10.28 -5.58
N VAL A 103 -6.61 10.44 -6.19
CA VAL A 103 -6.29 9.76 -7.45
C VAL A 103 -5.75 8.38 -7.09
N THR A 104 -6.20 7.35 -7.79
CA THR A 104 -5.69 6.00 -7.60
C THR A 104 -5.22 5.40 -8.91
N ALA A 105 -4.21 4.53 -8.84
CA ALA A 105 -3.76 3.73 -9.96
C ALA A 105 -3.73 2.26 -9.57
N THR A 106 -4.06 1.38 -10.50
CA THR A 106 -3.74 -0.04 -10.41
C THR A 106 -2.86 -0.41 -11.59
N ILE A 107 -1.77 -1.15 -11.35
CA ILE A 107 -0.73 -1.41 -12.33
C ILE A 107 -0.58 -2.90 -12.63
N ASP A 108 -0.28 -3.24 -13.88
CA ASP A 108 0.36 -4.50 -14.23
C ASP A 108 1.87 -4.35 -14.02
N TYR A 109 2.56 -5.45 -13.78
CA TYR A 109 4.00 -5.55 -13.70
C TYR A 109 4.47 -6.86 -14.34
N ARG A 110 5.72 -6.96 -14.76
CA ARG A 110 6.27 -8.16 -15.40
C ARG A 110 6.16 -9.39 -14.51
N LEU A 111 5.42 -10.37 -14.97
CA LEU A 111 5.20 -11.63 -14.28
C LEU A 111 6.22 -12.69 -14.73
N GLY A 112 6.33 -13.75 -13.93
CA GLY A 112 7.08 -14.95 -14.22
C GLY A 112 8.17 -15.25 -13.18
N ILE A 113 8.26 -16.52 -12.83
CA ILE A 113 9.33 -17.13 -12.04
C ILE A 113 9.72 -18.39 -12.80
N GLU A 114 10.98 -18.53 -13.18
CA GLU A 114 11.43 -19.69 -13.95
C GLU A 114 11.37 -20.96 -13.12
N ASN A 115 11.97 -20.95 -11.94
CA ASN A 115 11.92 -22.04 -10.98
C ASN A 115 11.28 -21.57 -9.66
N GLN A 116 10.05 -22.01 -9.40
CA GLN A 116 9.29 -21.63 -8.21
C GLN A 116 9.91 -22.07 -6.87
N LYS A 117 10.89 -22.97 -6.90
CA LYS A 117 11.64 -23.43 -5.71
C LYS A 117 12.98 -22.72 -5.55
N SER A 118 13.35 -21.83 -6.46
CA SER A 118 14.58 -21.04 -6.41
C SER A 118 14.35 -19.73 -5.67
N GLU A 119 15.17 -19.50 -4.65
CA GLU A 119 15.20 -18.23 -3.92
C GLU A 119 15.65 -17.08 -4.83
N ALA A 120 16.67 -17.32 -5.68
CA ALA A 120 17.18 -16.35 -6.63
C ALA A 120 16.12 -15.95 -7.67
N ASP A 121 15.37 -16.91 -8.26
CA ASP A 121 14.35 -16.60 -9.26
C ASP A 121 13.17 -15.85 -8.64
N TYR A 122 12.83 -16.16 -7.38
CA TYR A 122 11.85 -15.40 -6.63
C TYR A 122 12.33 -13.96 -6.37
N ALA A 123 13.60 -13.78 -5.97
CA ALA A 123 14.19 -12.46 -5.77
C ALA A 123 14.22 -11.65 -7.06
N ASN A 124 14.58 -12.28 -8.20
CA ASN A 124 14.54 -11.65 -9.53
C ASN A 124 13.12 -11.25 -9.95
N ALA A 125 12.09 -12.03 -9.62
CA ALA A 125 10.70 -11.67 -9.90
C ALA A 125 10.26 -10.45 -9.06
N LEU A 126 10.60 -10.41 -7.77
CA LEU A 126 10.38 -9.24 -6.91
C LEU A 126 11.13 -8.01 -7.45
N TYR A 127 12.37 -8.20 -7.92
CA TYR A 127 13.21 -7.13 -8.45
C TYR A 127 12.60 -6.51 -9.71
N ARG A 128 12.14 -7.32 -10.66
CA ARG A 128 11.42 -6.81 -11.85
C ARG A 128 10.13 -6.08 -11.47
N ALA A 129 9.34 -6.67 -10.58
CA ALA A 129 8.08 -6.06 -10.15
C ALA A 129 8.28 -4.70 -9.46
N GLN A 130 9.33 -4.54 -8.63
CA GLN A 130 9.63 -3.26 -8.00
C GLN A 130 10.15 -2.22 -9.01
N GLN A 131 10.95 -2.62 -10.01
CA GLN A 131 11.37 -1.72 -11.10
C GLN A 131 10.16 -1.16 -11.86
N ASP A 132 9.18 -2.02 -12.18
CA ASP A 132 7.96 -1.62 -12.87
C ASP A 132 7.10 -0.68 -12.02
N GLY A 133 6.98 -0.97 -10.72
CA GLY A 133 6.31 -0.08 -9.79
C GLY A 133 6.98 1.28 -9.65
N ARG A 134 8.33 1.34 -9.62
CA ARG A 134 9.10 2.59 -9.65
C ARG A 134 8.85 3.37 -10.95
N ALA A 135 8.82 2.69 -12.10
CA ALA A 135 8.48 3.31 -13.39
C ALA A 135 7.07 3.91 -13.40
N ALA A 136 6.07 3.21 -12.83
CA ALA A 136 4.71 3.72 -12.69
C ALA A 136 4.65 4.99 -11.83
N ILE A 137 5.37 5.03 -10.69
CA ILE A 137 5.46 6.22 -9.84
C ILE A 137 6.08 7.39 -10.61
N ARG A 138 7.19 7.17 -11.31
CA ARG A 138 7.85 8.22 -12.12
C ARG A 138 6.92 8.75 -13.20
N TYR A 139 6.22 7.85 -13.91
CA TYR A 139 5.24 8.25 -14.92
C TYR A 139 4.14 9.14 -14.35
N LEU A 140 3.55 8.75 -13.22
CA LEU A 140 2.48 9.52 -12.57
C LEU A 140 2.96 10.86 -12.04
N LYS A 141 4.20 10.95 -11.54
CA LYS A 141 4.80 12.23 -11.14
C LYS A 141 5.10 13.14 -12.34
N LYS A 142 5.58 12.58 -13.45
CA LYS A 142 5.79 13.31 -14.71
C LYS A 142 4.48 13.94 -15.22
N HIS A 143 3.38 13.20 -15.11
CA HIS A 143 2.05 13.61 -15.57
C HIS A 143 1.15 14.17 -14.45
N ALA A 144 1.75 14.59 -13.32
CA ALA A 144 0.99 15.00 -12.13
C ALA A 144 0.04 16.16 -12.37
N ALA A 145 0.44 17.15 -13.17
CA ALA A 145 -0.43 18.28 -13.52
C ALA A 145 -1.65 17.85 -14.34
N GLN A 146 -1.46 16.92 -15.28
CA GLN A 146 -2.52 16.37 -16.13
C GLN A 146 -3.57 15.62 -15.31
N TYR A 147 -3.13 14.82 -14.34
CA TYR A 147 -4.02 13.96 -13.53
C TYR A 147 -4.42 14.59 -12.19
N GLY A 148 -3.96 15.81 -11.90
CA GLY A 148 -4.26 16.51 -10.65
C GLY A 148 -3.69 15.82 -9.41
N ILE A 149 -2.45 15.32 -9.48
CA ILE A 149 -1.75 14.58 -8.43
C ILE A 149 -0.86 15.51 -7.59
N ASP A 150 -0.87 15.34 -6.28
CA ASP A 150 0.12 15.90 -5.35
C ASP A 150 1.33 14.95 -5.26
N THR A 151 2.44 15.31 -5.88
CA THR A 151 3.66 14.50 -5.91
C THR A 151 4.33 14.34 -4.53
N ASN A 152 3.92 15.13 -3.53
CA ASN A 152 4.37 15.04 -2.15
C ASN A 152 3.45 14.15 -1.28
N LYS A 153 2.43 13.50 -1.88
CA LYS A 153 1.48 12.62 -1.19
C LYS A 153 1.21 11.37 -2.02
N VAL A 154 2.26 10.58 -2.23
CA VAL A 154 2.22 9.33 -3.00
C VAL A 154 2.34 8.16 -2.05
N PHE A 155 1.36 7.27 -2.05
CA PHE A 155 1.27 6.11 -1.18
C PHE A 155 1.14 4.84 -2.01
N LEU A 156 1.72 3.75 -1.49
CA LEU A 156 1.59 2.43 -2.10
C LEU A 156 0.70 1.54 -1.26
N THR A 157 -0.02 0.68 -1.92
CA THR A 157 -0.66 -0.48 -1.31
C THR A 157 -0.62 -1.65 -2.29
N GLY A 158 -0.88 -2.83 -1.79
CA GLY A 158 -0.97 -4.02 -2.63
C GLY A 158 -1.52 -5.17 -1.83
N SER A 159 -1.56 -6.34 -2.43
CA SER A 159 -1.95 -7.57 -1.78
C SER A 159 -0.90 -8.67 -2.01
N SER A 160 -0.51 -9.44 -0.97
CA SER A 160 0.42 -10.58 -1.11
C SER A 160 1.72 -10.17 -1.83
N ALA A 161 2.02 -10.73 -3.01
CA ALA A 161 3.17 -10.36 -3.84
C ALA A 161 3.23 -8.86 -4.15
N GLY A 162 2.09 -8.21 -4.42
CA GLY A 162 2.03 -6.78 -4.66
C GLY A 162 2.38 -5.93 -3.43
N SER A 163 2.02 -6.37 -2.23
CA SER A 163 2.48 -5.73 -1.00
C SER A 163 3.99 -5.88 -0.79
N LYS A 164 4.55 -7.05 -1.12
CA LYS A 164 6.01 -7.27 -1.10
C LYS A 164 6.71 -6.30 -2.04
N THR A 165 6.17 -6.14 -3.25
CA THR A 165 6.64 -5.18 -4.25
C THR A 165 6.56 -3.74 -3.72
N ALA A 166 5.43 -3.34 -3.13
CA ALA A 166 5.26 -2.02 -2.55
C ALA A 166 6.29 -1.70 -1.46
N MET A 167 6.59 -2.68 -0.60
CA MET A 167 7.62 -2.54 0.44
C MET A 167 9.03 -2.50 -0.16
N ALA A 168 9.33 -3.33 -1.17
CA ALA A 168 10.63 -3.29 -1.86
C ALA A 168 10.87 -1.94 -2.56
N ILE A 169 9.84 -1.35 -3.18
CA ILE A 169 9.92 0.01 -3.76
C ILE A 169 10.28 1.05 -2.70
N ALA A 170 9.69 0.96 -1.52
CA ALA A 170 9.82 1.98 -0.49
C ALA A 170 11.11 1.88 0.32
N TYR A 171 11.65 0.67 0.51
CA TYR A 171 12.67 0.41 1.52
C TYR A 171 13.96 -0.24 1.00
N MET A 172 13.96 -0.90 -0.17
CA MET A 172 15.17 -1.54 -0.69
C MET A 172 16.06 -0.51 -1.41
N ASP A 173 17.32 -0.42 -0.96
CA ASP A 173 18.38 0.40 -1.57
C ASP A 173 19.30 -0.43 -2.47
N GLU A 174 20.10 0.23 -3.32
CA GLU A 174 21.00 -0.44 -4.28
C GLU A 174 22.07 -1.33 -3.63
N PHE A 175 22.45 -1.04 -2.38
CA PHE A 175 23.48 -1.85 -1.67
C PHE A 175 22.87 -3.04 -0.92
N GLU A 176 21.55 -3.24 -1.01
CA GLU A 176 20.78 -4.23 -0.25
C GLU A 176 20.15 -5.27 -1.16
N LEU A 177 20.64 -5.37 -2.37
CA LEU A 177 20.10 -6.32 -3.33
C LEU A 177 20.24 -7.75 -2.82
N PRO A 178 19.17 -8.55 -2.85
CA PRO A 178 19.25 -9.97 -2.52
C PRO A 178 20.28 -10.70 -3.35
N ALA A 179 20.91 -11.71 -2.76
CA ALA A 179 21.82 -12.58 -3.48
C ALA A 179 21.10 -13.25 -4.67
N GLY A 180 21.79 -13.32 -5.82
CA GLY A 180 21.24 -13.92 -7.03
C GLY A 180 20.44 -12.98 -7.92
N ILE A 181 20.37 -11.67 -7.59
CA ILE A 181 19.86 -10.67 -8.54
C ILE A 181 20.85 -10.50 -9.70
N ASP A 182 20.35 -10.69 -10.90
CA ASP A 182 21.14 -10.47 -12.13
C ASP A 182 20.96 -9.04 -12.63
N ILE A 183 21.82 -8.13 -12.13
CA ILE A 183 21.82 -6.71 -12.52
C ILE A 183 22.21 -6.55 -13.99
N GLN A 184 23.03 -7.44 -14.55
CA GLN A 184 23.44 -7.37 -15.96
C GLN A 184 22.23 -7.62 -16.87
N GLN A 185 21.34 -8.52 -16.47
CA GLN A 185 20.12 -8.85 -17.19
C GLN A 185 19.01 -7.81 -16.95
N TRP A 186 18.78 -7.42 -15.69
CA TRP A 186 17.60 -6.63 -15.31
C TRP A 186 17.85 -5.13 -15.19
N GLY A 187 19.12 -4.69 -15.20
CA GLY A 187 19.49 -3.29 -15.05
C GLY A 187 19.43 -2.78 -13.61
N PRO A 188 19.53 -1.46 -13.42
CA PRO A 188 19.62 -0.81 -12.11
C PRO A 188 18.30 -0.95 -11.31
N LEU A 189 18.38 -0.71 -9.99
CA LEU A 189 17.24 -0.76 -9.07
C LEU A 189 16.04 0.09 -9.52
N GLU A 190 16.29 1.29 -10.05
CA GLU A 190 15.23 2.16 -10.58
C GLU A 190 14.57 1.60 -11.87
N GLY A 191 15.20 0.63 -12.53
CA GLY A 191 14.75 0.09 -13.80
C GLY A 191 14.88 1.08 -14.94
N THR A 192 14.65 0.59 -16.16
CA THR A 192 14.71 1.35 -17.43
C THR A 192 13.33 1.49 -18.07
N GLY A 193 12.25 1.31 -17.29
CA GLY A 193 10.87 1.26 -17.78
C GLY A 193 10.29 2.59 -18.24
N GLY A 194 11.04 3.69 -18.16
CA GLY A 194 10.66 5.02 -18.66
C GLY A 194 10.49 6.07 -17.57
N SER A 195 10.26 7.32 -18.03
CA SER A 195 10.11 8.52 -17.20
C SER A 195 11.31 8.79 -16.29
N GLU A 196 12.52 8.58 -16.80
CA GLU A 196 13.77 8.87 -16.12
C GLU A 196 13.84 10.36 -15.72
N GLY A 197 14.56 10.66 -14.65
CA GLY A 197 14.68 12.01 -14.08
C GLY A 197 13.56 12.40 -13.11
N PHE A 198 12.50 11.59 -12.98
CA PHE A 198 11.48 11.74 -11.94
C PHE A 198 11.75 10.79 -10.78
N SER A 199 11.49 11.24 -9.54
CA SER A 199 11.71 10.43 -8.34
C SER A 199 10.65 9.34 -8.18
N SER A 200 11.07 8.12 -7.83
CA SER A 200 10.19 7.01 -7.40
C SER A 200 9.84 7.03 -5.91
N LYS A 201 10.32 8.02 -5.14
CA LYS A 201 10.08 8.12 -3.68
C LYS A 201 8.60 8.16 -3.36
N VAL A 202 8.22 7.44 -2.30
CA VAL A 202 6.86 7.38 -1.75
C VAL A 202 6.80 7.91 -0.32
N HIS A 203 5.59 8.14 0.20
CA HIS A 203 5.35 8.81 1.48
C HIS A 203 4.63 7.92 2.50
N GLY A 204 4.42 6.66 2.17
CA GLY A 204 3.89 5.62 3.05
C GLY A 204 3.46 4.38 2.28
N VAL A 205 3.45 3.25 2.99
CA VAL A 205 3.06 1.95 2.44
C VAL A 205 1.98 1.31 3.32
N MET A 206 0.97 0.73 2.67
CA MET A 206 -0.08 -0.06 3.32
C MET A 206 0.04 -1.52 2.85
N ASN A 207 0.65 -2.35 3.69
CA ASN A 207 0.87 -3.76 3.45
C ASN A 207 -0.38 -4.59 3.78
N ALA A 208 -0.99 -5.24 2.78
CA ALA A 208 -2.04 -6.22 2.99
C ALA A 208 -1.49 -7.64 2.77
N TRP A 209 -1.33 -8.39 3.86
CA TRP A 209 -0.84 -9.78 3.91
C TRP A 209 0.39 -10.07 3.05
N GLY A 210 1.31 -9.10 2.97
CA GLY A 210 2.64 -9.28 2.40
C GLY A 210 3.70 -9.51 3.48
N ALA A 211 4.91 -9.87 3.05
CA ALA A 211 6.09 -10.03 3.89
C ALA A 211 7.33 -9.50 3.16
N MET A 212 8.38 -9.14 3.89
CA MET A 212 9.68 -8.80 3.33
C MET A 212 10.65 -9.99 3.45
N ILE A 213 11.61 -10.05 2.54
CA ILE A 213 12.70 -11.04 2.61
C ILE A 213 13.81 -10.58 3.56
N ASP A 214 13.96 -9.28 3.76
CA ASP A 214 14.84 -8.70 4.77
C ASP A 214 14.15 -7.47 5.40
N PHE A 215 13.93 -7.49 6.71
CA PHE A 215 13.34 -6.35 7.43
C PHE A 215 14.33 -5.20 7.65
N ASN A 216 15.66 -5.47 7.54
CA ASN A 216 16.71 -4.46 7.69
C ASN A 216 16.72 -3.43 6.53
N TRP A 217 15.99 -3.68 5.44
CA TRP A 217 15.76 -2.64 4.42
C TRP A 217 15.04 -1.42 5.00
N ILE A 218 14.25 -1.61 6.07
CA ILE A 218 13.59 -0.50 6.75
C ILE A 218 14.56 0.16 7.71
N LYS A 219 14.86 1.44 7.47
CA LYS A 219 15.81 2.25 8.25
C LYS A 219 15.13 3.43 8.92
N LYS A 220 15.75 3.95 9.96
CA LYS A 220 15.26 5.15 10.66
C LYS A 220 15.09 6.33 9.69
N GLY A 221 13.90 6.92 9.68
CA GLY A 221 13.55 8.04 8.80
C GLY A 221 12.84 7.63 7.51
N ASP A 222 12.67 6.34 7.28
CA ASP A 222 11.90 5.85 6.13
C ASP A 222 10.41 6.15 6.20
N ALA A 223 9.74 5.87 5.10
CA ALA A 223 8.31 6.10 4.95
C ALA A 223 7.50 5.28 5.97
N PRO A 224 6.40 5.83 6.51
CA PRO A 224 5.47 5.12 7.39
C PRO A 224 4.95 3.81 6.78
N LEU A 225 4.75 2.78 7.63
CA LEU A 225 4.28 1.46 7.23
C LEU A 225 3.03 1.02 8.01
N PHE A 226 1.94 0.75 7.31
CA PHE A 226 0.78 0.04 7.86
C PHE A 226 0.85 -1.43 7.49
N ASN A 227 0.52 -2.30 8.44
CA ASN A 227 0.50 -3.74 8.23
C ASN A 227 -0.84 -4.35 8.61
N THR A 228 -1.34 -5.26 7.77
CA THR A 228 -2.51 -6.08 8.09
C THR A 228 -2.32 -7.50 7.57
N SER A 229 -2.75 -8.49 8.35
CA SER A 229 -2.63 -9.92 8.00
C SER A 229 -3.62 -10.77 8.79
N GLY A 230 -3.95 -11.93 8.24
CA GLY A 230 -4.65 -12.97 8.95
C GLY A 230 -3.69 -13.76 9.87
N THR A 231 -4.09 -14.02 11.12
CA THR A 231 -3.23 -14.75 12.06
C THR A 231 -3.14 -16.26 11.80
N MET A 232 -3.98 -16.78 10.89
CA MET A 232 -3.96 -18.17 10.42
C MET A 232 -3.53 -18.27 8.94
N ASP A 233 -2.87 -17.24 8.41
CA ASP A 233 -2.36 -17.22 7.05
C ASP A 233 -1.22 -18.24 6.91
N LYS A 234 -1.46 -19.29 6.10
CA LYS A 234 -0.49 -20.36 5.80
C LYS A 234 0.34 -20.08 4.54
N THR A 235 -0.03 -19.07 3.76
CA THR A 235 0.67 -18.69 2.52
C THR A 235 1.74 -17.64 2.79
N VAL A 236 1.41 -16.64 3.61
CA VAL A 236 2.31 -15.59 4.07
C VAL A 236 2.12 -15.44 5.57
N ALA A 237 3.01 -16.02 6.36
CA ALA A 237 2.92 -15.94 7.80
C ALA A 237 2.87 -14.49 8.28
N PHE A 238 2.04 -14.21 9.29
CA PHE A 238 1.91 -12.87 9.84
C PHE A 238 3.14 -12.41 10.65
N ASP A 239 3.91 -13.38 11.16
CA ASP A 239 5.15 -13.18 11.91
C ASP A 239 6.38 -13.47 11.02
N SER A 240 6.85 -14.72 10.98
CA SER A 240 7.97 -15.13 10.15
C SER A 240 7.78 -16.54 9.59
N SER A 241 8.40 -16.80 8.48
CA SER A 241 8.42 -18.14 7.88
C SER A 241 9.73 -18.38 7.13
N PHE A 242 10.09 -19.65 7.00
CA PHE A 242 11.19 -20.12 6.17
C PHE A 242 10.68 -21.17 5.19
N GLY A 243 11.14 -21.10 3.95
CA GLY A 243 10.72 -22.03 2.89
C GLY A 243 11.60 -21.92 1.64
N TYR A 244 11.14 -22.42 0.52
CA TYR A 244 11.89 -22.42 -0.75
C TYR A 244 12.40 -21.04 -1.18
N HIS A 245 11.76 -19.97 -0.74
CA HIS A 245 12.15 -18.60 -1.07
C HIS A 245 12.87 -17.91 0.11
N GLY A 246 13.58 -18.66 0.95
CA GLY A 246 14.31 -18.14 2.11
C GLY A 246 13.41 -17.67 3.26
N PHE A 247 13.99 -16.88 4.14
CA PHE A 247 13.26 -16.22 5.23
C PHE A 247 12.31 -15.16 4.73
N LYS A 248 11.18 -15.02 5.42
CA LYS A 248 10.20 -13.95 5.19
C LYS A 248 9.69 -13.43 6.52
N TYR A 249 9.60 -12.13 6.60
CA TYR A 249 9.18 -11.37 7.78
C TYR A 249 7.82 -10.75 7.50
N GLY A 250 6.81 -11.25 8.18
CA GLY A 250 5.43 -10.82 8.03
C GLY A 250 5.11 -9.52 8.76
N GLY A 251 3.88 -9.05 8.58
CA GLY A 251 3.46 -7.72 9.04
C GLY A 251 3.66 -7.45 10.52
N TYR A 252 3.62 -8.46 11.40
CA TYR A 252 3.87 -8.29 12.83
C TYR A 252 5.34 -7.97 13.13
N ILE A 253 6.29 -8.70 12.52
CA ILE A 253 7.72 -8.43 12.68
C ILE A 253 8.08 -7.06 12.12
N LEU A 254 7.56 -6.71 10.94
CA LEU A 254 7.78 -5.39 10.33
C LEU A 254 7.24 -4.26 11.20
N TYR A 255 6.07 -4.45 11.82
CA TYR A 255 5.51 -3.50 12.77
C TYR A 255 6.42 -3.31 14.00
N GLN A 256 6.93 -4.39 14.61
CA GLN A 256 7.84 -4.31 15.76
C GLN A 256 9.15 -3.61 15.38
N HIS A 257 9.70 -3.90 14.20
CA HIS A 257 10.91 -3.26 13.71
C HIS A 257 10.70 -1.75 13.49
N CYS A 258 9.61 -1.35 12.81
CA CYS A 258 9.27 0.07 12.65
C CYS A 258 9.13 0.81 13.99
N LEU A 259 8.51 0.18 14.99
CA LEU A 259 8.41 0.76 16.35
C LEU A 259 9.80 1.00 16.96
N SER A 260 10.73 0.04 16.83
CA SER A 260 12.09 0.17 17.36
C SER A 260 12.88 1.31 16.73
N LEU A 261 12.57 1.64 15.46
CA LEU A 261 13.19 2.72 14.69
C LEU A 261 12.47 4.08 14.85
N GLY A 262 11.32 4.11 15.56
CA GLY A 262 10.49 5.31 15.69
C GLY A 262 9.77 5.72 14.39
N ILE A 263 9.57 4.78 13.47
CA ILE A 263 8.81 5.00 12.23
C ILE A 263 7.32 4.92 12.53
N PRO A 264 6.48 5.86 12.06
CA PRO A 264 5.03 5.78 12.21
C PRO A 264 4.50 4.48 11.58
N THR A 265 3.90 3.64 12.41
CA THR A 265 3.44 2.31 11.97
C THR A 265 2.18 1.89 12.72
N ALA A 266 1.44 0.96 12.12
CA ALA A 266 0.35 0.25 12.79
C ALA A 266 0.27 -1.19 12.28
N TRP A 267 -0.27 -2.08 13.09
CA TRP A 267 -0.58 -3.46 12.71
C TRP A 267 -2.03 -3.79 13.07
N ARG A 268 -2.78 -4.22 12.06
CA ARG A 268 -4.18 -4.64 12.20
C ARG A 268 -4.31 -6.14 11.93
N PRO A 269 -4.26 -7.00 12.96
CA PRO A 269 -4.48 -8.42 12.80
C PRO A 269 -5.96 -8.74 12.54
N PHE A 270 -6.19 -9.76 11.73
CA PHE A 270 -7.48 -10.42 11.59
C PHE A 270 -7.38 -11.83 12.19
N TYR A 271 -7.80 -11.95 13.44
CA TYR A 271 -7.68 -13.20 14.19
C TYR A 271 -8.50 -14.32 13.55
N GLY A 272 -7.88 -15.49 13.40
CA GLY A 272 -8.48 -16.67 12.77
C GLY A 272 -8.65 -16.59 11.24
N ALA A 273 -8.27 -15.47 10.61
CA ALA A 273 -8.34 -15.35 9.16
C ALA A 273 -7.07 -15.91 8.49
N GLY A 274 -7.24 -16.47 7.29
CA GLY A 274 -6.17 -16.94 6.41
C GLY A 274 -5.72 -15.91 5.40
N HIS A 275 -5.06 -16.39 4.32
CA HIS A 275 -4.56 -15.57 3.22
C HIS A 275 -5.71 -14.84 2.50
N THR A 276 -5.45 -13.64 1.97
CA THR A 276 -6.47 -12.77 1.35
C THR A 276 -7.69 -12.53 2.23
N LEU A 277 -7.55 -12.76 3.55
CA LEU A 277 -8.62 -12.77 4.56
C LEU A 277 -9.77 -13.70 4.17
N ASP A 278 -9.38 -14.89 3.67
CA ASP A 278 -10.27 -15.98 3.23
C ASP A 278 -11.21 -15.60 2.07
N ASN A 279 -10.84 -14.61 1.25
CA ASN A 279 -11.69 -14.01 0.21
C ASN A 279 -13.06 -13.51 0.73
N ASN A 280 -13.13 -13.20 2.02
CA ASN A 280 -14.33 -12.71 2.65
C ASN A 280 -14.44 -11.20 2.47
N LYS A 281 -15.48 -10.75 1.77
CA LYS A 281 -15.69 -9.34 1.43
C LYS A 281 -15.75 -8.46 2.69
N SER A 282 -16.44 -8.85 3.75
CA SER A 282 -16.54 -8.05 4.98
C SER A 282 -15.18 -7.87 5.66
N LYS A 283 -14.33 -8.92 5.69
CA LYS A 283 -12.95 -8.80 6.19
C LYS A 283 -12.12 -7.88 5.31
N GLN A 284 -12.25 -7.98 3.98
CA GLN A 284 -11.55 -7.12 3.03
C GLN A 284 -12.00 -5.65 3.13
N ASP A 285 -13.30 -5.39 3.29
CA ASP A 285 -13.83 -4.04 3.52
C ASP A 285 -13.30 -3.47 4.85
N SER A 286 -13.23 -4.28 5.91
CA SER A 286 -12.66 -3.88 7.21
C SER A 286 -11.16 -3.60 7.11
N CYS A 287 -10.43 -4.37 6.30
CA CYS A 287 -9.03 -4.12 6.00
C CYS A 287 -8.84 -2.76 5.29
N PHE A 288 -9.64 -2.51 4.24
CA PHE A 288 -9.63 -1.24 3.53
C PHE A 288 -9.96 -0.06 4.45
N GLN A 289 -10.96 -0.19 5.31
CA GLN A 289 -11.31 0.86 6.27
C GLN A 289 -10.15 1.16 7.24
N ALA A 290 -9.44 0.13 7.73
CA ALA A 290 -8.26 0.32 8.55
C ALA A 290 -7.12 1.05 7.81
N MET A 291 -6.93 0.78 6.52
CA MET A 291 -5.99 1.54 5.67
C MET A 291 -6.36 3.02 5.59
N VAL A 292 -7.65 3.33 5.40
CA VAL A 292 -8.15 4.71 5.36
C VAL A 292 -7.91 5.44 6.68
N GLU A 293 -8.22 4.80 7.80
CA GLU A 293 -8.06 5.35 9.15
C GLU A 293 -6.59 5.64 9.48
N TRP A 294 -5.69 4.75 9.05
CA TRP A 294 -4.25 4.95 9.23
C TRP A 294 -3.68 6.02 8.30
N LEU A 295 -4.13 6.07 7.04
CA LEU A 295 -3.62 7.01 6.05
C LEU A 295 -4.07 8.45 6.30
N TYR A 296 -5.31 8.63 6.77
CA TYR A 296 -5.93 9.94 6.92
C TYR A 296 -5.09 10.94 7.75
N PRO A 297 -4.59 10.62 8.95
CA PRO A 297 -3.74 11.52 9.72
C PRO A 297 -2.41 11.86 9.03
N LEU A 298 -1.84 10.97 8.22
CA LEU A 298 -0.61 11.24 7.48
C LEU A 298 -0.77 12.32 6.41
N LEU A 299 -1.97 12.51 5.89
CA LEU A 299 -2.27 13.59 4.94
C LEU A 299 -2.26 14.98 5.59
N ALA A 300 -2.50 15.04 6.89
CA ALA A 300 -2.60 16.26 7.67
C ALA A 300 -1.25 16.71 8.29
N ILE A 301 -0.20 15.86 8.24
CA ILE A 301 1.10 16.12 8.90
C ILE A 301 1.83 17.38 8.38
N ASN A 302 1.44 17.94 7.23
CA ASN A 302 1.92 19.26 6.77
C ASN A 302 1.22 20.45 7.44
N GLN A 303 0.39 20.21 8.47
CA GLN A 303 -0.19 21.26 9.32
C GLN A 303 0.49 21.24 10.69
N PRO A 304 1.18 22.31 11.13
CA PRO A 304 2.02 22.32 12.35
C PRO A 304 1.31 22.01 13.68
N LYS A 305 -0.02 21.90 13.70
CA LYS A 305 -0.82 21.74 14.94
C LYS A 305 -1.28 20.31 15.25
N MET A 306 -1.05 19.30 14.38
CA MET A 306 -1.62 17.93 14.57
C MET A 306 -0.64 16.87 15.07
N THR A 307 0.65 17.16 15.22
CA THR A 307 1.67 16.17 15.58
C THR A 307 1.44 15.49 16.95
N LYS A 308 0.83 16.19 17.90
CA LYS A 308 0.55 15.64 19.24
C LYS A 308 -0.66 14.69 19.27
N LEU A 309 -1.65 14.88 18.41
CA LEU A 309 -2.86 14.06 18.39
C LEU A 309 -2.64 12.72 17.66
N ALA A 310 -1.85 12.71 16.59
CA ALA A 310 -1.50 11.47 15.85
C ALA A 310 -0.67 10.50 16.73
N ILE A 311 0.24 11.06 17.56
CA ILE A 311 1.03 10.27 18.53
C ILE A 311 0.13 9.74 19.66
N ALA A 312 -0.82 10.54 20.16
CA ALA A 312 -1.74 10.14 21.23
C ALA A 312 -2.70 9.01 20.79
N ASN A 313 -3.22 9.05 19.57
CA ASN A 313 -4.09 8.00 19.03
C ASN A 313 -3.34 6.67 18.80
N ASN A 314 -2.06 6.72 18.43
CA ASN A 314 -1.20 5.53 18.38
C ASN A 314 -0.99 4.92 19.78
N ILE A 315 -0.80 5.75 20.81
CA ILE A 315 -0.63 5.28 22.20
C ILE A 315 -1.92 4.64 22.74
N GLN A 316 -3.10 5.13 22.38
CA GLN A 316 -4.38 4.57 22.83
C GLN A 316 -4.70 3.23 22.16
N PHE A 317 -4.25 3.01 20.92
CA PHE A 317 -4.28 1.71 20.24
C PHE A 317 -3.42 0.67 20.98
N HIS A 318 -2.23 1.07 21.46
CA HIS A 318 -1.31 0.20 22.22
C HIS A 318 -1.80 -0.17 23.63
N ARG A 319 -2.56 0.68 24.33
CA ARG A 319 -3.11 0.33 25.65
C ARG A 319 -4.12 -0.79 25.59
N ASN A 320 -4.90 -0.90 24.52
CA ASN A 320 -5.83 -2.01 24.33
C ASN A 320 -5.12 -3.33 23.97
N GLU A 321 -3.95 -3.30 23.32
CA GLU A 321 -3.18 -4.51 23.01
C GLU A 321 -2.53 -5.15 24.24
N ASN A 322 -2.09 -4.38 25.22
CA ASN A 322 -1.48 -4.92 26.45
C ASN A 322 -2.48 -5.71 27.30
N LEU A 323 -3.76 -5.41 27.23
CA LEU A 323 -4.84 -6.20 27.87
C LEU A 323 -5.04 -7.57 27.21
N TRP A 324 -4.64 -7.76 25.94
CA TRP A 324 -4.75 -9.03 25.23
C TRP A 324 -3.50 -9.91 25.37
N ARG A 325 -2.29 -9.32 25.56
CA ARG A 325 -1.04 -10.08 25.80
C ARG A 325 -1.14 -10.96 27.04
N SER A 326 -1.77 -10.49 28.12
CA SER A 326 -1.94 -11.27 29.36
C SER A 326 -2.84 -12.50 29.18
N ARG A 327 -3.78 -12.48 28.20
CA ARG A 327 -4.66 -13.62 27.90
C ARG A 327 -4.05 -14.63 26.92
N SER A 328 -3.25 -14.17 25.95
CA SER A 328 -2.67 -15.03 24.91
C SER A 328 -1.46 -15.85 25.44
N VAL A 329 -0.64 -15.28 26.31
CA VAL A 329 0.48 -15.99 26.96
C VAL A 329 -0.02 -17.10 27.88
N SER A 330 -1.15 -16.91 28.56
CA SER A 330 -1.76 -17.94 29.43
C SER A 330 -2.32 -19.13 28.64
N LEU A 331 -2.71 -18.95 27.37
CA LEU A 331 -3.19 -20.03 26.51
C LEU A 331 -2.06 -20.85 25.87
N LEU A 332 -0.91 -20.24 25.60
CA LEU A 332 0.27 -20.94 25.07
C LEU A 332 0.97 -21.78 26.15
N HIS A 333 1.04 -21.32 27.40
CA HIS A 333 1.61 -22.08 28.52
C HIS A 333 0.77 -23.32 28.93
N ARG A 334 -0.55 -23.32 28.69
CA ARG A 334 -1.39 -24.49 28.99
C ARG A 334 -1.29 -25.64 27.97
N ARG A 335 -0.67 -25.40 26.78
CA ARG A 335 -0.46 -26.46 25.77
C ARG A 335 0.90 -27.14 25.85
N SER A 336 1.86 -26.64 26.63
CA SER A 336 3.21 -27.25 26.76
C SER A 336 3.33 -28.20 27.98
N THR A 337 2.30 -28.36 28.81
CA THR A 337 2.32 -29.23 30.00
C THR A 337 1.58 -30.56 29.82
N HIS A 338 1.15 -30.90 28.60
CA HIS A 338 0.58 -32.21 28.26
C HIS A 338 1.27 -32.78 27.00
N ARG A 339 2.52 -33.16 27.17
CA ARG A 339 3.22 -34.21 26.39
C ARG A 339 4.25 -34.87 27.28
#